data_5466d3b15a07fbdae3841282802ea614
#
_entry.id   5466d3b15a07fbdae3841282802ea614
#
_cell.length_a   1.000
_cell.length_b   1.000
_cell.length_c   1.000
_cell.angle_alpha   90.00
_cell.angle_beta   90.00
_cell.angle_gamma   90.00
#
_symmetry.space_group_name_H-M   'P 1'
#
loop_
_entity.id
_entity.type
_entity.pdbx_description
1 polymer ?
#
loop_
_entity_poly.entity_id
_entity_poly.type
_entity_poly.pdbx_seq_one_letter_code
_entity_poly.pdbx_strand_id
1 'polypeptide(L)'
;TPRKGPCVECKSETTYVEKSGYAKWYAGPNGTICKKCFNRKNDQILKSGLCVKCGVGYTKHGWNMTENGTICQTCYRSNYTKLPRKGNCSICKTTRSNGWEIHEPHGRICKRCRSKIRIFEIKKETISHYSNGKMKCATCGYDKNINALELDHIDGKGNDSRKKFGSTGGWAYYKKLKTLGYPEGYQVLCSNCNKIKQIEVDPK
;
A
#
# COMPACT_ATOMS: atom_id res chain seq x y z
N THR A 1 2.59 -15.01 -16.51
CA THR A 1 2.92 -16.35 -17.07
C THR A 1 3.93 -16.99 -16.13
N PRO A 2 3.69 -18.22 -15.60
CA PRO A 2 4.68 -18.91 -14.79
C PRO A 2 5.92 -19.14 -15.63
N ARG A 3 7.07 -18.66 -15.16
CA ARG A 3 8.36 -18.89 -15.82
C ARG A 3 8.72 -20.38 -15.70
N LYS A 4 8.69 -21.10 -16.81
CA LYS A 4 9.08 -22.50 -16.90
C LYS A 4 10.49 -22.57 -17.49
N GLY A 5 11.34 -23.42 -16.93
CA GLY A 5 12.66 -23.70 -17.47
C GLY A 5 13.60 -24.24 -16.38
N PRO A 6 14.67 -24.94 -16.75
CA PRO A 6 15.62 -25.43 -15.78
C PRO A 6 16.29 -24.27 -15.03
N CYS A 7 16.58 -24.50 -13.75
CA CYS A 7 17.32 -23.54 -12.95
C CYS A 7 18.71 -23.29 -13.55
N VAL A 8 19.04 -22.05 -13.87
CA VAL A 8 20.34 -21.71 -14.49
C VAL A 8 21.53 -22.01 -13.59
N GLU A 9 21.32 -22.13 -12.27
CA GLU A 9 22.36 -22.39 -11.26
C GLU A 9 22.63 -23.88 -11.02
N CYS A 10 21.56 -24.70 -10.82
CA CYS A 10 21.72 -26.12 -10.49
C CYS A 10 21.12 -27.06 -11.52
N LYS A 11 20.64 -26.53 -12.64
CA LYS A 11 20.02 -27.29 -13.74
C LYS A 11 18.76 -28.08 -13.35
N SER A 12 18.24 -27.90 -12.13
CA SER A 12 17.02 -28.58 -11.69
C SER A 12 15.83 -28.11 -12.52
N GLU A 13 15.05 -29.04 -13.00
CA GLU A 13 13.79 -28.77 -13.71
C GLU A 13 12.61 -28.56 -12.74
N THR A 14 12.82 -28.87 -11.46
CA THR A 14 11.82 -28.73 -10.40
C THR A 14 12.17 -27.63 -9.42
N THR A 15 11.15 -26.98 -8.84
CA THR A 15 11.27 -26.01 -7.76
C THR A 15 10.22 -26.31 -6.69
N TYR A 16 10.31 -25.58 -5.58
CA TYR A 16 9.31 -25.67 -4.51
C TYR A 16 7.92 -25.32 -5.02
N VAL A 17 6.96 -26.19 -4.74
CA VAL A 17 5.53 -25.96 -5.01
C VAL A 17 4.88 -25.45 -3.73
N GLU A 18 4.22 -24.31 -3.80
CA GLU A 18 3.45 -23.75 -2.67
C GLU A 18 2.20 -24.60 -2.41
N LYS A 19 1.59 -24.43 -1.22
CA LYS A 19 0.32 -25.11 -0.86
C LYS A 19 -0.81 -24.85 -1.86
N SER A 20 -0.72 -23.77 -2.61
CA SER A 20 -1.60 -23.39 -3.73
C SER A 20 -1.39 -24.21 -5.02
N GLY A 21 -0.40 -25.15 -5.05
CA GLY A 21 -0.05 -25.94 -6.23
C GLY A 21 0.82 -25.22 -7.27
N TYR A 22 1.23 -23.97 -7.01
CA TYR A 22 2.06 -23.20 -7.95
C TYR A 22 3.56 -23.37 -7.67
N ALA A 23 4.30 -23.71 -8.72
CA ALA A 23 5.77 -23.78 -8.67
C ALA A 23 6.37 -22.37 -8.61
N LYS A 24 7.22 -22.11 -7.61
CA LYS A 24 7.80 -20.78 -7.38
C LYS A 24 9.21 -20.69 -7.95
N TRP A 25 9.34 -19.89 -9.02
CA TRP A 25 10.59 -19.56 -9.68
C TRP A 25 10.97 -18.10 -9.48
N TYR A 26 12.24 -17.80 -9.37
CA TYR A 26 12.76 -16.47 -9.14
C TYR A 26 13.55 -15.97 -10.35
N ALA A 27 13.53 -14.68 -10.63
CA ALA A 27 14.38 -14.07 -11.63
C ALA A 27 15.81 -13.96 -11.09
N GLY A 28 16.78 -14.40 -11.87
CA GLY A 28 18.21 -14.16 -11.64
C GLY A 28 18.79 -13.37 -12.81
N PRO A 29 20.03 -12.87 -12.69
CA PRO A 29 20.67 -12.06 -13.73
C PRO A 29 20.82 -12.82 -15.05
N ASN A 30 21.02 -14.15 -14.99
CA ASN A 30 21.25 -15.00 -16.15
C ASN A 30 20.07 -15.93 -16.47
N GLY A 31 18.88 -15.67 -15.93
CA GLY A 31 17.68 -16.47 -16.16
C GLY A 31 16.93 -16.87 -14.91
N THR A 32 16.20 -17.99 -14.97
CA THR A 32 15.32 -18.43 -13.89
C THR A 32 16.06 -19.27 -12.85
N ILE A 33 15.81 -19.02 -11.57
CA ILE A 33 16.46 -19.68 -10.43
C ILE A 33 15.39 -20.41 -9.60
N CYS A 34 15.65 -21.68 -9.21
CA CYS A 34 14.78 -22.39 -8.29
C CYS A 34 14.87 -21.83 -6.87
N LYS A 35 13.87 -22.11 -6.04
CA LYS A 35 13.82 -21.60 -4.65
C LYS A 35 15.05 -22.00 -3.82
N LYS A 36 15.57 -23.21 -4.00
CA LYS A 36 16.78 -23.68 -3.29
C LYS A 36 18.01 -22.84 -3.61
N CYS A 37 18.25 -22.53 -4.89
CA CYS A 37 19.36 -21.70 -5.30
C CYS A 37 19.16 -20.23 -4.91
N PHE A 38 17.94 -19.72 -5.04
CA PHE A 38 17.59 -18.38 -4.57
C PHE A 38 17.85 -18.21 -3.08
N ASN A 39 17.40 -19.17 -2.25
CA ASN A 39 17.65 -19.12 -0.81
C ASN A 39 19.16 -19.25 -0.50
N ARG A 40 19.88 -20.15 -1.19
CA ARG A 40 21.34 -20.32 -1.01
C ARG A 40 22.10 -19.04 -1.36
N LYS A 41 21.76 -18.35 -2.44
CA LYS A 41 22.35 -17.05 -2.78
C LYS A 41 22.03 -15.99 -1.73
N ASN A 42 20.80 -15.91 -1.30
CA ASN A 42 20.41 -14.99 -0.22
C ASN A 42 21.12 -15.36 1.10
N ASP A 43 21.22 -16.64 1.43
CA ASP A 43 21.95 -17.09 2.61
C ASP A 43 23.47 -16.78 2.53
N GLN A 44 24.09 -16.85 1.36
CA GLN A 44 25.49 -16.46 1.16
C GLN A 44 25.68 -14.96 1.28
N ILE A 45 24.81 -14.15 0.66
CA ILE A 45 24.79 -12.69 0.80
C ILE A 45 24.49 -12.31 2.25
N LEU A 46 23.59 -13.04 2.92
CA LEU A 46 23.14 -12.80 4.28
C LEU A 46 24.12 -13.29 5.36
N LYS A 47 25.09 -14.17 5.03
CA LYS A 47 26.03 -14.76 6.00
C LYS A 47 27.44 -14.15 5.95
N SER A 48 27.77 -13.39 4.93
CA SER A 48 29.15 -12.91 4.67
C SER A 48 29.42 -11.47 5.02
N GLY A 49 28.60 -10.82 5.85
CA GLY A 49 28.79 -9.42 6.20
C GLY A 49 28.94 -9.18 7.70
N LEU A 50 29.73 -8.19 8.06
CA LEU A 50 29.71 -7.61 9.40
C LEU A 50 28.62 -6.54 9.48
N CYS A 51 27.89 -6.51 10.58
CA CYS A 51 26.97 -5.42 10.85
C CYS A 51 27.76 -4.10 11.00
N VAL A 52 27.55 -3.15 10.10
CA VAL A 52 28.26 -1.85 10.13
C VAL A 52 27.99 -1.06 11.41
N LYS A 53 26.96 -1.43 12.20
CA LYS A 53 26.63 -0.75 13.45
C LYS A 53 27.18 -1.42 14.70
N CYS A 54 27.21 -2.75 14.78
CA CYS A 54 27.65 -3.48 15.99
C CYS A 54 28.73 -4.53 15.71
N GLY A 55 29.21 -4.66 14.49
CA GLY A 55 30.30 -5.58 14.14
C GLY A 55 29.93 -7.08 14.13
N VAL A 56 28.70 -7.47 14.47
CA VAL A 56 28.33 -8.88 14.50
C VAL A 56 28.36 -9.49 13.11
N GLY A 57 29.01 -10.67 12.98
CA GLY A 57 29.14 -11.38 11.71
C GLY A 57 28.05 -12.40 11.42
N TYR A 58 27.16 -12.65 12.38
CA TYR A 58 26.06 -13.62 12.25
C TYR A 58 24.78 -13.07 12.88
N THR A 59 23.65 -13.33 12.27
CA THR A 59 22.34 -13.01 12.82
C THR A 59 21.31 -14.10 12.52
N LYS A 60 20.59 -14.51 13.58
CA LYS A 60 19.49 -15.51 13.47
C LYS A 60 18.33 -15.01 12.62
N HIS A 61 18.14 -13.70 12.53
CA HIS A 61 16.93 -13.09 11.95
C HIS A 61 17.18 -12.38 10.61
N GLY A 62 18.37 -12.59 10.01
CA GLY A 62 18.73 -12.00 8.71
C GLY A 62 19.31 -10.59 8.80
N TRP A 63 19.61 -10.05 7.65
CA TRP A 63 20.29 -8.78 7.43
C TRP A 63 19.38 -7.79 6.71
N ASN A 64 19.62 -6.52 6.89
CA ASN A 64 18.96 -5.45 6.16
C ASN A 64 20.03 -4.60 5.46
N MET A 65 19.78 -4.29 4.19
CA MET A 65 20.62 -3.38 3.43
C MET A 65 20.26 -1.94 3.76
N THR A 66 21.28 -1.11 3.93
CA THR A 66 21.16 0.35 4.11
C THR A 66 22.15 1.04 3.17
N GLU A 67 22.01 2.34 2.98
CA GLU A 67 22.95 3.14 2.18
C GLU A 67 24.40 3.04 2.70
N ASN A 68 24.58 2.82 4.00
CA ASN A 68 25.87 2.70 4.67
C ASN A 68 26.36 1.24 4.82
N GLY A 69 25.70 0.28 4.14
CA GLY A 69 26.04 -1.13 4.20
C GLY A 69 25.02 -2.00 4.93
N THR A 70 25.42 -3.21 5.29
CA THR A 70 24.54 -4.24 5.86
C THR A 70 24.43 -4.10 7.36
N ILE A 71 23.24 -4.10 7.92
CA ILE A 71 22.98 -4.10 9.36
C ILE A 71 22.19 -5.34 9.79
N CYS A 72 22.51 -5.87 10.97
CA CYS A 72 21.77 -6.99 11.54
C CYS A 72 20.35 -6.57 11.95
N GLN A 73 19.43 -7.55 11.99
CA GLN A 73 18.03 -7.30 12.34
C GLN A 73 17.84 -6.61 13.69
N THR A 74 18.72 -6.88 14.67
CA THR A 74 18.69 -6.23 15.98
C THR A 74 19.00 -4.75 15.87
N CYS A 75 20.08 -4.39 15.16
CA CYS A 75 20.44 -3.00 14.91
C CYS A 75 19.42 -2.29 14.01
N TYR A 76 18.87 -2.97 13.00
CA TYR A 76 17.80 -2.45 12.18
C TYR A 76 16.57 -2.09 13.02
N ARG A 77 16.14 -3.01 13.89
CA ARG A 77 15.02 -2.76 14.81
C ARG A 77 15.30 -1.69 15.85
N SER A 78 16.54 -1.55 16.32
CA SER A 78 16.93 -0.51 17.27
C SER A 78 17.00 0.89 16.65
N ASN A 79 17.25 0.99 15.34
CA ASN A 79 17.20 2.26 14.60
C ASN A 79 15.78 2.79 14.45
N TYR A 80 14.78 1.91 14.42
CA TYR A 80 13.38 2.32 14.62
C TYR A 80 13.24 2.60 16.12
N THR A 81 13.44 3.84 16.51
CA THR A 81 13.02 4.33 17.82
C THR A 81 11.53 4.01 17.96
N LYS A 82 11.23 2.86 18.59
CA LYS A 82 9.85 2.57 18.95
C LYS A 82 9.45 3.69 19.90
N LEU A 83 8.62 4.60 19.40
CA LEU A 83 8.06 5.62 20.26
C LEU A 83 7.51 4.94 21.52
N PRO A 84 7.77 5.47 22.72
CA PRO A 84 7.28 4.88 23.95
C PRO A 84 5.83 4.48 23.81
N ARG A 85 5.45 3.31 24.30
CA ARG A 85 4.05 2.83 24.19
C ARG A 85 3.05 3.77 24.89
N LYS A 86 3.53 4.49 25.91
CA LYS A 86 2.76 5.51 26.64
C LYS A 86 2.94 6.89 26.01
N GLY A 87 1.86 7.64 25.89
CA GLY A 87 1.87 9.01 25.39
C GLY A 87 0.51 9.40 24.81
N ASN A 88 0.31 10.66 24.54
CA ASN A 88 -0.93 11.23 24.04
C ASN A 88 -0.88 11.45 22.54
N CYS A 89 -1.94 11.10 21.85
CA CYS A 89 -2.13 11.49 20.45
C CYS A 89 -2.40 13.00 20.39
N SER A 90 -1.64 13.74 19.61
CA SER A 90 -1.82 15.18 19.43
C SER A 90 -3.20 15.54 18.86
N ILE A 91 -3.80 14.64 18.06
CA ILE A 91 -5.09 14.87 17.40
C ILE A 91 -6.27 14.45 18.30
N CYS A 92 -6.34 13.17 18.69
CA CYS A 92 -7.52 12.64 19.41
C CYS A 92 -7.32 12.47 20.91
N LYS A 93 -6.17 12.90 21.43
CA LYS A 93 -5.80 12.87 22.86
C LYS A 93 -5.77 11.46 23.49
N THR A 94 -6.01 10.39 22.73
CA THR A 94 -5.94 9.04 23.27
C THR A 94 -4.55 8.72 23.84
N THR A 95 -4.53 8.02 24.97
CA THR A 95 -3.30 7.52 25.60
C THR A 95 -3.00 6.08 25.21
N ARG A 96 -3.96 5.38 24.55
CA ARG A 96 -3.84 3.97 24.14
C ARG A 96 -3.81 3.86 22.64
N SER A 97 -2.79 3.18 22.12
CA SER A 97 -2.66 2.86 20.69
C SER A 97 -1.80 1.60 20.49
N ASN A 98 -2.16 0.81 19.48
CA ASN A 98 -1.35 -0.32 19.01
C ASN A 98 -0.10 0.12 18.23
N GLY A 99 0.08 1.42 18.03
CA GLY A 99 1.24 2.02 17.37
C GLY A 99 1.16 3.53 17.39
N TRP A 100 2.35 4.12 17.43
CA TRP A 100 2.57 5.56 17.43
C TRP A 100 3.48 5.93 16.28
N GLU A 101 3.29 7.11 15.75
CA GLU A 101 4.12 7.68 14.67
C GLU A 101 4.30 9.18 14.90
N ILE A 102 5.43 9.70 14.49
CA ILE A 102 5.62 11.15 14.34
C ILE A 102 5.14 11.52 12.94
N HIS A 103 4.26 12.50 12.86
CA HIS A 103 3.64 12.95 11.62
C HIS A 103 3.67 14.48 11.55
N GLU A 104 4.35 15.00 10.57
CA GLU A 104 4.33 16.44 10.30
C GLU A 104 3.00 16.87 9.65
N PRO A 105 2.38 17.98 10.06
CA PRO A 105 2.77 18.90 11.15
C PRO A 105 2.23 18.51 12.54
N HIS A 106 1.59 17.36 12.69
CA HIS A 106 0.80 17.00 13.88
C HIS A 106 1.63 16.46 15.06
N GLY A 107 2.92 16.19 14.86
CA GLY A 107 3.74 15.57 15.88
C GLY A 107 3.34 14.10 16.12
N ARG A 108 3.30 13.67 17.38
CA ARG A 108 3.00 12.28 17.74
C ARG A 108 1.51 11.96 17.58
N ILE A 109 1.20 11.00 16.73
CA ILE A 109 -0.18 10.55 16.47
C ILE A 109 -0.34 9.04 16.68
N CYS A 110 -1.57 8.61 17.02
CA CYS A 110 -1.91 7.21 17.11
C CYS A 110 -2.20 6.61 15.73
N LYS A 111 -2.08 5.29 15.59
CA LYS A 111 -2.34 4.55 14.35
C LYS A 111 -3.72 4.88 13.73
N ARG A 112 -4.75 5.07 14.57
CA ARG A 112 -6.10 5.44 14.09
C ARG A 112 -6.12 6.81 13.40
N CYS A 113 -5.48 7.82 13.99
CA CYS A 113 -5.41 9.16 13.40
C CYS A 113 -4.57 9.14 12.13
N ARG A 114 -3.43 8.45 12.12
CA ARG A 114 -2.64 8.24 10.91
C ARG A 114 -3.47 7.64 9.77
N SER A 115 -4.26 6.59 10.06
CA SER A 115 -5.11 5.97 9.04
C SER A 115 -6.16 6.95 8.49
N LYS A 116 -6.76 7.77 9.36
CA LYS A 116 -7.72 8.80 8.92
C LYS A 116 -7.08 9.84 8.02
N ILE A 117 -5.88 10.34 8.37
CA ILE A 117 -5.13 11.29 7.54
C ILE A 117 -4.86 10.67 6.17
N ARG A 118 -4.29 9.47 6.12
CA ARG A 118 -3.98 8.79 4.87
C ARG A 118 -5.20 8.55 3.97
N ILE A 119 -6.34 8.19 4.58
CA ILE A 119 -7.61 8.02 3.85
C ILE A 119 -8.07 9.34 3.27
N PHE A 120 -7.96 10.42 4.03
CA PHE A 120 -8.32 11.75 3.58
C PHE A 120 -7.42 12.25 2.45
N GLU A 121 -6.12 12.05 2.55
CA GLU A 121 -5.14 12.44 1.52
C GLU A 121 -5.41 11.74 0.19
N ILE A 122 -5.63 10.41 0.20
CA ILE A 122 -5.93 9.69 -1.05
C ILE A 122 -7.28 10.09 -1.65
N LYS A 123 -8.28 10.40 -0.80
CA LYS A 123 -9.56 10.95 -1.26
C LYS A 123 -9.33 12.31 -1.92
N LYS A 124 -8.62 13.22 -1.24
CA LYS A 124 -8.31 14.56 -1.73
C LYS A 124 -7.60 14.51 -3.08
N GLU A 125 -6.59 13.68 -3.21
CA GLU A 125 -5.84 13.48 -4.45
C GLU A 125 -6.76 12.98 -5.58
N THR A 126 -7.59 11.97 -5.32
CA THR A 126 -8.51 11.41 -6.31
C THR A 126 -9.58 12.42 -6.74
N ILE A 127 -10.19 13.12 -5.80
CA ILE A 127 -11.18 14.16 -6.09
C ILE A 127 -10.54 15.31 -6.88
N SER A 128 -9.32 15.73 -6.52
CA SER A 128 -8.58 16.75 -7.26
C SER A 128 -8.35 16.33 -8.70
N HIS A 129 -7.92 15.09 -8.93
CA HIS A 129 -7.67 14.55 -10.26
C HIS A 129 -8.95 14.62 -11.14
N TYR A 130 -10.05 14.01 -10.69
CA TYR A 130 -11.27 13.92 -11.48
C TYR A 130 -12.10 15.22 -11.54
N SER A 131 -11.73 16.23 -10.78
CA SER A 131 -12.32 17.58 -10.89
C SER A 131 -11.38 18.60 -11.56
N ASN A 132 -10.29 18.14 -12.19
CA ASN A 132 -9.26 19.02 -12.78
C ASN A 132 -8.76 20.08 -11.80
N GLY A 133 -8.48 19.70 -10.57
CA GLY A 133 -8.00 20.57 -9.50
C GLY A 133 -9.07 21.44 -8.83
N LYS A 134 -10.28 21.51 -9.37
CA LYS A 134 -11.33 22.43 -8.88
C LYS A 134 -11.96 22.01 -7.56
N MET A 135 -11.88 20.70 -7.20
CA MET A 135 -12.42 20.10 -5.97
C MET A 135 -13.88 20.51 -5.68
N LYS A 136 -14.72 20.52 -6.71
CA LYS A 136 -16.14 20.89 -6.63
C LYS A 136 -17.05 19.88 -7.34
N CYS A 137 -18.32 19.88 -6.97
CA CYS A 137 -19.37 19.11 -7.62
C CYS A 137 -19.53 19.53 -9.08
N ALA A 138 -19.53 18.57 -10.01
CA ALA A 138 -19.70 18.84 -11.44
C ALA A 138 -21.08 19.40 -11.78
N THR A 139 -22.13 19.05 -11.02
CA THR A 139 -23.51 19.46 -11.26
C THR A 139 -23.84 20.80 -10.62
N CYS A 140 -23.66 20.95 -9.30
CA CYS A 140 -24.12 22.15 -8.57
C CYS A 140 -22.98 23.08 -8.13
N GLY A 141 -21.73 22.74 -8.42
CA GLY A 141 -20.58 23.55 -8.04
C GLY A 141 -20.21 23.53 -6.55
N TYR A 142 -20.86 22.72 -5.71
CA TYR A 142 -20.56 22.65 -4.26
C TYR A 142 -19.09 22.34 -3.99
N ASP A 143 -18.43 23.16 -3.17
CA ASP A 143 -17.00 23.11 -2.86
C ASP A 143 -16.65 23.28 -1.37
N LYS A 144 -17.65 23.43 -0.49
CA LYS A 144 -17.44 23.84 0.91
C LYS A 144 -16.77 22.76 1.77
N ASN A 145 -17.02 21.48 1.47
CA ASN A 145 -16.45 20.39 2.26
C ASN A 145 -16.13 19.20 1.36
N ILE A 146 -14.84 18.87 1.25
CA ILE A 146 -14.38 17.75 0.44
C ILE A 146 -14.95 16.40 0.93
N ASN A 147 -15.32 16.26 2.20
CA ASN A 147 -15.92 15.02 2.70
C ASN A 147 -17.31 14.76 2.10
N ALA A 148 -18.01 15.81 1.70
CA ALA A 148 -19.29 15.73 0.99
C ALA A 148 -19.16 15.51 -0.52
N LEU A 149 -17.93 15.52 -1.06
CA LEU A 149 -17.67 15.18 -2.45
C LEU A 149 -17.43 13.67 -2.58
N GLU A 150 -17.99 13.06 -3.59
CA GLU A 150 -17.92 11.64 -3.89
C GLU A 150 -17.50 11.44 -5.34
N LEU A 151 -16.83 10.33 -5.61
CA LEU A 151 -16.53 9.89 -6.95
C LEU A 151 -17.71 9.05 -7.48
N ASP A 152 -18.23 9.44 -8.60
CA ASP A 152 -19.37 8.80 -9.27
C ASP A 152 -18.99 8.34 -10.67
N HIS A 153 -19.60 7.23 -11.13
CA HIS A 153 -19.44 6.74 -12.49
C HIS A 153 -20.39 7.51 -13.42
N ILE A 154 -19.84 8.09 -14.47
CA ILE A 154 -20.64 8.86 -15.43
C ILE A 154 -21.77 8.02 -16.01
N ASP A 155 -21.50 6.74 -16.32
CA ASP A 155 -22.45 5.78 -16.91
C ASP A 155 -23.41 5.12 -15.90
N GLY A 156 -23.34 5.46 -14.61
CA GLY A 156 -24.17 4.87 -13.55
C GLY A 156 -23.80 3.44 -13.13
N LYS A 157 -22.81 2.78 -13.77
CA LYS A 157 -22.45 1.37 -13.53
C LYS A 157 -21.48 1.15 -12.37
N GLY A 158 -21.59 1.93 -11.32
CA GLY A 158 -20.71 1.86 -10.15
C GLY A 158 -20.66 0.50 -9.46
N ASN A 159 -21.76 -0.23 -9.44
CA ASN A 159 -21.82 -1.57 -8.84
C ASN A 159 -21.00 -2.61 -9.62
N ASP A 160 -21.00 -2.55 -10.94
CA ASP A 160 -20.24 -3.48 -11.78
C ASP A 160 -18.75 -3.22 -11.68
N SER A 161 -18.35 -1.96 -11.65
CA SER A 161 -16.95 -1.58 -11.42
C SER A 161 -16.43 -2.04 -10.06
N ARG A 162 -17.22 -1.94 -8.99
CA ARG A 162 -16.86 -2.45 -7.66
C ARG A 162 -16.65 -3.97 -7.67
N LYS A 163 -17.56 -4.72 -8.32
CA LYS A 163 -17.42 -6.18 -8.49
C LYS A 163 -16.15 -6.52 -9.26
N LYS A 164 -15.91 -5.86 -10.40
CA LYS A 164 -14.74 -6.08 -11.25
C LYS A 164 -13.41 -5.80 -10.51
N PHE A 165 -13.34 -4.79 -9.67
CA PHE A 165 -12.14 -4.44 -8.94
C PHE A 165 -12.00 -5.16 -7.60
N GLY A 166 -12.98 -5.97 -7.17
CA GLY A 166 -12.96 -6.67 -5.90
C GLY A 166 -12.91 -5.73 -4.69
N SER A 167 -13.42 -4.49 -4.84
CA SER A 167 -13.39 -3.45 -3.81
C SER A 167 -14.80 -3.06 -3.41
N THR A 168 -15.05 -3.03 -2.10
CA THR A 168 -16.33 -2.63 -1.51
C THR A 168 -16.53 -1.10 -1.44
N GLY A 169 -15.61 -0.31 -2.01
CA GLY A 169 -15.68 1.15 -2.02
C GLY A 169 -14.72 1.84 -1.03
N GLY A 170 -14.91 3.13 -0.82
CA GLY A 170 -14.11 3.95 0.08
C GLY A 170 -12.64 4.09 -0.36
N TRP A 171 -11.72 4.21 0.61
CA TRP A 171 -10.32 4.48 0.34
C TRP A 171 -9.61 3.38 -0.50
N ALA A 172 -10.01 2.13 -0.35
CA ALA A 172 -9.43 1.01 -1.11
C ALA A 172 -9.71 1.18 -2.61
N TYR A 173 -10.89 1.68 -2.95
CA TYR A 173 -11.28 2.01 -4.31
C TYR A 173 -10.43 3.16 -4.87
N TYR A 174 -10.29 4.26 -4.13
CA TYR A 174 -9.45 5.38 -4.54
C TYR A 174 -7.98 4.97 -4.75
N LYS A 175 -7.45 4.13 -3.85
CA LYS A 175 -6.10 3.58 -4.00
C LYS A 175 -5.97 2.75 -5.28
N LYS A 176 -6.99 1.95 -5.62
CA LYS A 176 -6.99 1.14 -6.83
C LYS A 176 -7.01 2.01 -8.09
N LEU A 177 -7.84 3.05 -8.12
CA LEU A 177 -7.87 4.01 -9.23
C LEU A 177 -6.52 4.68 -9.43
N LYS A 178 -5.87 5.12 -8.36
CA LYS A 178 -4.50 5.66 -8.41
C LYS A 178 -3.51 4.66 -9.00
N THR A 179 -3.56 3.38 -8.57
CA THR A 179 -2.68 2.33 -9.10
C THR A 179 -2.92 2.06 -10.59
N LEU A 180 -4.14 2.26 -11.08
CA LEU A 180 -4.52 2.11 -12.50
C LEU A 180 -4.27 3.38 -13.33
N GLY A 181 -3.64 4.41 -12.77
CA GLY A 181 -3.36 5.66 -13.47
C GLY A 181 -4.59 6.53 -13.67
N TYR A 182 -5.61 6.41 -12.80
CA TYR A 182 -6.84 7.18 -12.86
C TYR A 182 -7.60 7.01 -14.18
N PRO A 183 -8.19 5.84 -14.45
CA PRO A 183 -8.94 5.59 -15.69
C PRO A 183 -10.10 6.58 -15.85
N GLU A 184 -10.47 6.88 -17.07
CA GLU A 184 -11.62 7.73 -17.40
C GLU A 184 -12.96 7.11 -17.00
N GLY A 185 -14.03 7.89 -17.10
CA GLY A 185 -15.41 7.46 -16.81
C GLY A 185 -15.93 7.84 -15.43
N TYR A 186 -15.21 8.73 -14.74
CA TYR A 186 -15.59 9.21 -13.40
C TYR A 186 -15.79 10.73 -13.37
N GLN A 187 -16.66 11.16 -12.47
CA GLN A 187 -16.93 12.55 -12.16
C GLN A 187 -17.01 12.78 -10.66
N VAL A 188 -16.90 14.01 -10.24
CA VAL A 188 -17.03 14.41 -8.83
C VAL A 188 -18.42 15.01 -8.62
N LEU A 189 -19.21 14.40 -7.75
CA LEU A 189 -20.50 14.90 -7.31
C LEU A 189 -20.51 15.16 -5.81
N CYS A 190 -21.33 16.10 -5.33
CA CYS A 190 -21.66 16.13 -3.92
C CYS A 190 -22.68 15.01 -3.60
N SER A 191 -22.77 14.62 -2.32
CA SER A 191 -23.65 13.52 -1.89
C SER A 191 -25.12 13.72 -2.33
N ASN A 192 -25.62 14.97 -2.34
CA ASN A 192 -26.96 15.29 -2.80
C ASN A 192 -27.13 15.04 -4.29
N CYS A 193 -26.25 15.59 -5.14
CA CYS A 193 -26.31 15.39 -6.59
C CYS A 193 -26.10 13.92 -6.96
N ASN A 194 -25.21 13.23 -6.27
CA ASN A 194 -25.03 11.79 -6.47
C ASN A 194 -26.29 10.99 -6.12
N LYS A 195 -26.99 11.37 -5.04
CA LYS A 195 -28.25 10.71 -4.68
C LYS A 195 -29.37 10.97 -5.68
N ILE A 196 -29.52 12.22 -6.16
CA ILE A 196 -30.48 12.60 -7.19
C ILE A 196 -30.24 11.75 -8.45
N LYS A 197 -29.01 11.73 -8.96
CA LYS A 197 -28.64 10.93 -10.11
C LYS A 197 -28.99 9.45 -9.95
N GLN A 198 -28.74 8.87 -8.76
CA GLN A 198 -29.10 7.46 -8.49
C GLN A 198 -30.60 7.19 -8.61
N ILE A 199 -31.45 8.12 -8.17
CA ILE A 199 -32.92 8.02 -8.26
C ILE A 199 -33.38 8.15 -9.73
N GLU A 200 -32.75 9.03 -10.50
CA GLU A 200 -33.07 9.23 -11.91
C GLU A 200 -32.67 8.05 -12.79
N VAL A 201 -31.56 7.38 -12.47
CA VAL A 201 -31.05 6.22 -13.24
C VAL A 201 -31.77 4.92 -12.86
N ASP A 202 -32.21 4.78 -11.61
CA ASP A 202 -32.90 3.58 -11.09
C ASP A 202 -34.11 4.02 -10.24
N PRO A 203 -35.20 4.51 -10.90
CA PRO A 203 -36.41 4.86 -10.19
C PRO A 203 -37.11 3.57 -9.69
N LYS A 204 -37.14 3.43 -8.36
CA LYS A 204 -37.80 2.30 -7.68
C LYS A 204 -39.31 2.45 -7.74
#